data_d687f1a1f8ed96dcf4e68b2d385c08f1
#
_entry.id   d687f1a1f8ed96dcf4e68b2d385c08f1
#
_cell.length_a   1.000
_cell.length_b   1.000
_cell.length_c   1.000
_cell.angle_alpha   90.00
_cell.angle_beta   90.00
_cell.angle_gamma   90.00
#
_symmetry.space_group_name_H-M   'P 1'
#
loop_
_entity.id
_entity.type
_entity.pdbx_description
1 polymer ?
#
loop_
_entity_poly.entity_id
_entity_poly.type
_entity_poly.pdbx_seq_one_letter_code
_entity_poly.pdbx_strand_id
1 'polypeptide(L)'
;MELRRDAAAVDLPPDAGRWGLVGEQVRHDAIELGVWCRQSLRPHLEAAELFDITRRAFAFQQAQFGSPYMFGDTYDQVFCPEFNAGAMENPGMVTYSDELFLFPSRVTEGSRRLRSQVISHEMAHMWFGNKVTMRWWDDIWLNESFAELMGLLTVDEATPYDGVWADFCLGRKAWGYRADQLPTTHPVTGQVPDNRSGLLNFDGISYAKGASALRQLMAYLGRESFFSGVRTYLAEHAWGNTTLADLLAALETASGRDLTGWADSWLRTPGVSTLRAVGQEQAQVRQESDVLREHRIGVGRYDLVDGHAVLRAREEVDVTGGTTALPGEPADLLLLNDGDLTFAKIRFDPRSLATVLGHLGALADPLARALCWGALWDATRDAELAPADHLDAVLRAAPTETDPALVETLLQHVTSARRRTS
;
A
#
# COMPACT_ATOMS: atom_id res chain seq x y z
N MET A 1 17.73 -18.70 -22.60
CA MET A 1 16.81 -19.81 -22.30
C MET A 1 15.54 -19.53 -23.08
N GLU A 2 15.33 -20.24 -24.18
CA GLU A 2 14.23 -19.99 -25.12
C GLU A 2 12.89 -20.25 -24.45
N LEU A 3 12.03 -19.25 -24.50
CA LEU A 3 10.61 -19.35 -24.17
C LEU A 3 9.93 -20.26 -25.20
N ARG A 4 9.67 -21.52 -24.87
CA ARG A 4 8.78 -22.35 -25.66
C ARG A 4 7.38 -21.72 -25.61
N ARG A 5 6.91 -21.28 -26.77
CA ARG A 5 5.51 -20.91 -27.01
C ARG A 5 4.68 -22.21 -27.14
N ASP A 6 4.29 -22.80 -26.04
CA ASP A 6 3.28 -23.84 -26.01
C ASP A 6 2.09 -23.34 -25.14
N ALA A 7 1.43 -22.29 -25.65
CA ALA A 7 0.08 -22.00 -25.23
C ALA A 7 -0.84 -22.91 -26.06
N ALA A 8 -1.10 -24.11 -25.58
CA ALA A 8 -2.16 -24.92 -26.13
C ALA A 8 -3.49 -24.21 -25.83
N ALA A 9 -4.29 -23.94 -26.87
CA ALA A 9 -5.68 -23.62 -26.67
C ALA A 9 -6.31 -24.85 -26.01
N VAL A 10 -6.61 -24.74 -24.71
CA VAL A 10 -7.22 -25.84 -23.96
C VAL A 10 -8.67 -25.95 -24.40
N ASP A 11 -9.09 -27.13 -24.78
CA ASP A 11 -10.51 -27.48 -24.88
C ASP A 11 -11.14 -27.28 -23.49
N LEU A 12 -11.91 -26.22 -23.36
CA LEU A 12 -12.69 -25.92 -22.16
C LEU A 12 -13.54 -27.16 -21.78
N PRO A 13 -13.77 -27.42 -20.49
CA PRO A 13 -14.74 -28.43 -20.07
C PRO A 13 -16.05 -28.20 -20.84
N PRO A 14 -16.77 -29.26 -21.20
CA PRO A 14 -17.94 -29.21 -22.08
C PRO A 14 -18.98 -28.15 -21.73
N ASP A 15 -18.99 -27.70 -20.47
CA ASP A 15 -19.91 -26.71 -19.93
C ASP A 15 -19.42 -25.28 -20.01
N ALA A 16 -18.11 -25.00 -20.18
CA ALA A 16 -17.57 -23.66 -20.21
C ALA A 16 -18.04 -22.89 -21.46
N GLY A 17 -18.21 -23.57 -22.59
CA GLY A 17 -18.83 -23.00 -23.80
C GLY A 17 -20.28 -22.55 -23.60
N ARG A 18 -20.99 -23.10 -22.62
CA ARG A 18 -22.36 -22.69 -22.27
C ARG A 18 -22.43 -21.31 -21.60
N TRP A 19 -21.36 -20.90 -20.91
CA TRP A 19 -21.26 -19.62 -20.23
C TRP A 19 -20.45 -18.56 -21.01
N GLY A 20 -19.97 -18.91 -22.21
CA GLY A 20 -19.17 -18.00 -23.05
C GLY A 20 -17.84 -17.58 -22.41
N LEU A 21 -17.30 -18.39 -21.48
CA LEU A 21 -15.96 -18.18 -20.93
C LEU A 21 -14.89 -18.68 -21.91
N VAL A 22 -13.81 -17.94 -22.02
CA VAL A 22 -12.61 -18.28 -22.80
C VAL A 22 -11.37 -17.90 -22.01
N GLY A 23 -10.26 -18.59 -22.23
CA GLY A 23 -9.06 -18.31 -21.46
C GLY A 23 -7.82 -18.98 -22.02
N GLU A 24 -6.75 -18.90 -21.26
CA GLU A 24 -5.45 -19.52 -21.49
C GLU A 24 -4.95 -20.16 -20.21
N GLN A 25 -4.15 -21.22 -20.35
CA GLN A 25 -3.51 -21.90 -19.22
C GLN A 25 -2.03 -22.10 -19.50
N VAL A 26 -1.24 -22.13 -18.43
CA VAL A 26 0.20 -22.35 -18.50
C VAL A 26 0.69 -23.04 -17.24
N ARG A 27 1.67 -23.93 -17.38
CA ARG A 27 2.26 -24.60 -16.22
C ARG A 27 3.36 -23.72 -15.59
N HIS A 28 3.32 -23.68 -14.27
CA HIS A 28 4.35 -23.04 -13.43
C HIS A 28 4.70 -23.98 -12.28
N ASP A 29 5.85 -24.64 -12.35
CA ASP A 29 6.24 -25.72 -11.46
C ASP A 29 5.17 -26.85 -11.39
N ALA A 30 4.61 -27.07 -10.20
CA ALA A 30 3.55 -28.06 -9.99
C ALA A 30 2.14 -27.51 -10.21
N ILE A 31 1.99 -26.18 -10.43
CA ILE A 31 0.69 -25.50 -10.48
C ILE A 31 0.35 -25.18 -11.94
N GLU A 32 -0.89 -25.45 -12.34
CA GLU A 32 -1.46 -24.97 -13.59
C GLU A 32 -2.12 -23.59 -13.35
N LEU A 33 -1.64 -22.57 -14.03
CA LEU A 33 -2.17 -21.22 -13.94
C LEU A 33 -3.18 -21.01 -15.07
N GLY A 34 -4.40 -20.58 -14.74
CA GLY A 34 -5.43 -20.23 -15.71
C GLY A 34 -5.82 -18.76 -15.64
N VAL A 35 -6.13 -18.14 -16.78
CA VAL A 35 -6.73 -16.81 -16.87
C VAL A 35 -7.94 -16.88 -17.79
N TRP A 36 -9.08 -16.39 -17.33
CA TRP A 36 -10.37 -16.60 -17.95
C TRP A 36 -11.21 -15.32 -17.99
N CYS A 37 -11.89 -15.08 -19.10
CA CYS A 37 -12.83 -13.96 -19.24
C CYS A 37 -14.02 -14.33 -20.12
N ARG A 38 -15.03 -13.48 -20.20
CA ARG A 38 -16.11 -13.61 -21.19
C ARG A 38 -15.56 -13.49 -22.61
N GLN A 39 -16.12 -14.23 -23.55
CA GLN A 39 -15.65 -14.32 -24.94
C GLN A 39 -15.48 -12.95 -25.63
N SER A 40 -16.37 -12.00 -25.33
CA SER A 40 -16.30 -10.65 -25.91
C SER A 40 -15.05 -9.86 -25.50
N LEU A 41 -14.41 -10.20 -24.37
CA LEU A 41 -13.19 -9.57 -23.87
C LEU A 41 -11.91 -10.33 -24.18
N ARG A 42 -11.98 -11.48 -24.83
CA ARG A 42 -10.79 -12.27 -25.20
C ARG A 42 -9.67 -11.45 -25.87
N PRO A 43 -9.95 -10.52 -26.80
CA PRO A 43 -8.90 -9.69 -27.41
C PRO A 43 -8.13 -8.79 -26.43
N HIS A 44 -8.66 -8.59 -25.22
CA HIS A 44 -8.15 -7.71 -24.19
C HIS A 44 -7.59 -8.47 -22.96
N LEU A 45 -7.50 -9.80 -23.01
CA LEU A 45 -7.12 -10.63 -21.87
C LEU A 45 -5.62 -10.52 -21.51
N GLU A 46 -4.75 -10.02 -22.35
CA GLU A 46 -3.32 -9.82 -22.04
C GLU A 46 -2.68 -10.95 -21.21
N ALA A 47 -3.01 -12.22 -21.53
CA ALA A 47 -2.68 -13.39 -20.72
C ALA A 47 -1.19 -13.52 -20.38
N ALA A 48 -0.30 -13.16 -21.30
CA ALA A 48 1.15 -13.22 -21.10
C ALA A 48 1.61 -12.32 -19.92
N GLU A 49 1.06 -11.11 -19.79
CA GLU A 49 1.35 -10.19 -18.70
C GLU A 49 0.77 -10.71 -17.38
N LEU A 50 -0.48 -11.17 -17.40
CA LEU A 50 -1.13 -11.74 -16.21
C LEU A 50 -0.34 -12.94 -15.67
N PHE A 51 0.12 -13.85 -16.52
CA PHE A 51 0.95 -14.98 -16.11
C PHE A 51 2.33 -14.55 -15.60
N ASP A 52 2.96 -13.54 -16.21
CA ASP A 52 4.27 -13.06 -15.71
C ASP A 52 4.14 -12.50 -14.30
N ILE A 53 3.13 -11.63 -14.05
CA ILE A 53 2.85 -11.08 -12.72
C ILE A 53 2.57 -12.21 -11.73
N THR A 54 1.71 -13.15 -12.08
CA THR A 54 1.33 -14.28 -11.21
C THR A 54 2.54 -15.13 -10.81
N ARG A 55 3.41 -15.48 -11.77
CA ARG A 55 4.64 -16.25 -11.48
C ARG A 55 5.58 -15.49 -10.55
N ARG A 56 5.77 -14.20 -10.77
CA ARG A 56 6.62 -13.35 -9.94
C ARG A 56 6.07 -13.25 -8.53
N ALA A 57 4.75 -13.06 -8.40
CA ALA A 57 4.08 -13.02 -7.12
C ALA A 57 4.21 -14.36 -6.36
N PHE A 58 4.03 -15.50 -7.01
CA PHE A 58 4.27 -16.82 -6.40
C PHE A 58 5.70 -16.95 -5.89
N ALA A 59 6.68 -16.66 -6.74
CA ALA A 59 8.09 -16.80 -6.36
C ALA A 59 8.44 -15.90 -5.17
N PHE A 60 8.00 -14.64 -5.19
CA PHE A 60 8.28 -13.68 -4.14
C PHE A 60 7.59 -14.05 -2.82
N GLN A 61 6.28 -14.28 -2.84
CA GLN A 61 5.49 -14.51 -1.64
C GLN A 61 5.82 -15.85 -0.98
N GLN A 62 5.99 -16.92 -1.75
CA GLN A 62 6.45 -18.20 -1.21
C GLN A 62 7.81 -18.09 -0.50
N ALA A 63 8.73 -17.30 -1.06
CA ALA A 63 10.02 -17.05 -0.45
C ALA A 63 9.90 -16.26 0.87
N GLN A 64 9.06 -15.21 0.89
CA GLN A 64 8.84 -14.41 2.10
C GLN A 64 8.17 -15.23 3.21
N PHE A 65 7.16 -16.02 2.88
CA PHE A 65 6.37 -16.79 3.84
C PHE A 65 6.99 -18.14 4.21
N GLY A 66 8.02 -18.60 3.48
CA GLY A 66 8.67 -19.88 3.72
C GLY A 66 7.74 -21.09 3.53
N SER A 67 6.69 -20.94 2.75
CA SER A 67 5.64 -21.95 2.57
C SER A 67 5.11 -21.91 1.13
N PRO A 68 5.02 -23.07 0.45
CA PRO A 68 4.47 -23.14 -0.89
C PRO A 68 2.95 -22.89 -0.88
N TYR A 69 2.39 -22.63 -2.06
CA TYR A 69 0.95 -22.65 -2.29
C TYR A 69 0.37 -24.02 -1.95
N MET A 70 -0.83 -24.06 -1.32
CA MET A 70 -1.33 -25.27 -0.68
C MET A 70 -2.77 -25.67 -1.09
N PHE A 71 -3.38 -24.97 -2.07
CA PHE A 71 -4.75 -25.21 -2.49
C PHE A 71 -4.84 -26.01 -3.80
N GLY A 72 -4.07 -27.09 -3.90
CA GLY A 72 -4.07 -27.99 -5.05
C GLY A 72 -3.01 -27.64 -6.11
N ASP A 73 -3.27 -28.10 -7.32
CA ASP A 73 -2.37 -27.99 -8.48
C ASP A 73 -2.86 -27.00 -9.53
N THR A 74 -3.89 -26.22 -9.22
CA THR A 74 -4.45 -25.17 -10.09
C THR A 74 -4.53 -23.83 -9.37
N TYR A 75 -4.38 -22.73 -10.14
CA TYR A 75 -4.64 -21.37 -9.71
C TYR A 75 -5.26 -20.60 -10.87
N ASP A 76 -6.57 -20.49 -10.86
CA ASP A 76 -7.35 -19.81 -11.87
C ASP A 76 -7.64 -18.35 -11.49
N GLN A 77 -7.64 -17.48 -12.48
CA GLN A 77 -8.01 -16.06 -12.37
C GLN A 77 -9.15 -15.79 -13.35
N VAL A 78 -10.33 -15.46 -12.83
CA VAL A 78 -11.54 -15.29 -13.63
C VAL A 78 -12.00 -13.85 -13.58
N PHE A 79 -12.03 -13.18 -14.73
CA PHE A 79 -12.50 -11.82 -14.88
C PHE A 79 -14.01 -11.83 -15.17
N CYS A 80 -14.80 -11.38 -14.18
CA CYS A 80 -16.25 -11.49 -14.15
C CYS A 80 -16.92 -10.14 -14.44
N PRO A 81 -18.00 -10.11 -15.23
CA PRO A 81 -18.82 -8.91 -15.39
C PRO A 81 -19.60 -8.59 -14.09
N GLU A 82 -19.87 -7.31 -13.89
CA GLU A 82 -20.70 -6.80 -12.77
C GLU A 82 -20.23 -7.25 -11.38
N PHE A 83 -18.94 -7.57 -11.23
CA PHE A 83 -18.36 -7.97 -9.97
C PHE A 83 -18.05 -6.73 -9.11
N ASN A 84 -18.83 -6.54 -8.05
CA ASN A 84 -18.88 -5.30 -7.29
C ASN A 84 -17.83 -5.18 -6.16
N ALA A 85 -17.10 -6.25 -5.86
CA ALA A 85 -16.08 -6.24 -4.80
C ALA A 85 -14.67 -5.87 -5.30
N GLY A 86 -14.48 -5.65 -6.61
CA GLY A 86 -13.17 -5.46 -7.20
C GLY A 86 -12.51 -6.80 -7.48
N ALA A 87 -12.08 -7.53 -6.44
CA ALA A 87 -11.58 -8.89 -6.53
C ALA A 87 -12.01 -9.72 -5.32
N MET A 88 -11.76 -11.05 -5.34
CA MET A 88 -12.08 -11.99 -4.26
C MET A 88 -11.16 -13.20 -4.30
N GLU A 89 -10.54 -13.49 -3.20
CA GLU A 89 -9.49 -14.48 -2.97
C GLU A 89 -9.97 -15.93 -2.86
N ASN A 90 -10.97 -16.36 -3.61
CA ASN A 90 -11.43 -17.74 -3.55
C ASN A 90 -10.29 -18.73 -3.80
N PRO A 91 -10.01 -19.68 -2.87
CA PRO A 91 -8.91 -20.62 -3.03
C PRO A 91 -9.00 -21.42 -4.35
N GLY A 92 -7.94 -21.37 -5.13
CA GLY A 92 -7.86 -22.05 -6.43
C GLY A 92 -8.54 -21.34 -7.60
N MET A 93 -9.45 -20.38 -7.35
CA MET A 93 -10.15 -19.62 -8.40
C MET A 93 -10.45 -18.20 -7.96
N VAL A 94 -9.49 -17.31 -8.10
CA VAL A 94 -9.63 -15.88 -7.76
C VAL A 94 -10.52 -15.18 -8.79
N THR A 95 -11.48 -14.38 -8.32
CA THR A 95 -12.37 -13.60 -9.19
C THR A 95 -11.99 -12.12 -9.18
N TYR A 96 -12.09 -11.47 -10.34
CA TYR A 96 -11.79 -10.05 -10.55
C TYR A 96 -12.91 -9.37 -11.32
N SER A 97 -13.12 -8.08 -11.10
CA SER A 97 -13.97 -7.26 -11.97
C SER A 97 -13.32 -7.09 -13.35
N ASP A 98 -14.01 -7.49 -14.40
CA ASP A 98 -13.52 -7.31 -15.76
C ASP A 98 -13.47 -5.82 -16.18
N GLU A 99 -14.36 -4.98 -15.64
CA GLU A 99 -14.39 -3.54 -15.90
C GLU A 99 -13.14 -2.82 -15.35
N LEU A 100 -12.62 -3.28 -14.21
CA LEU A 100 -11.48 -2.65 -13.55
C LEU A 100 -10.14 -3.16 -14.06
N PHE A 101 -10.04 -4.43 -14.47
CA PHE A 101 -8.77 -5.10 -14.69
C PHE A 101 -8.54 -5.68 -16.09
N LEU A 102 -9.53 -5.66 -16.98
CA LEU A 102 -9.33 -5.87 -18.42
C LEU A 102 -9.45 -4.54 -19.17
N PHE A 103 -8.52 -4.29 -20.06
CA PHE A 103 -8.34 -2.98 -20.68
C PHE A 103 -8.73 -3.00 -22.17
N PRO A 104 -10.01 -2.69 -22.51
CA PRO A 104 -10.44 -2.62 -23.91
C PRO A 104 -9.92 -1.40 -24.66
N SER A 105 -9.33 -0.44 -23.94
CA SER A 105 -8.73 0.76 -24.49
C SER A 105 -7.31 0.98 -23.94
N ARG A 106 -6.60 1.99 -24.45
CA ARG A 106 -5.28 2.36 -23.93
C ARG A 106 -5.40 2.87 -22.50
N VAL A 107 -4.58 2.32 -21.61
CA VAL A 107 -4.52 2.69 -20.19
C VAL A 107 -3.15 3.22 -19.81
N THR A 108 -3.09 3.87 -18.64
CA THR A 108 -1.85 4.35 -18.04
C THR A 108 -1.05 3.19 -17.44
N GLU A 109 0.24 3.42 -17.20
CA GLU A 109 1.06 2.48 -16.43
C GLU A 109 0.56 2.31 -15.00
N GLY A 110 0.02 3.36 -14.38
CA GLY A 110 -0.64 3.29 -13.06
C GLY A 110 -1.78 2.29 -13.01
N SER A 111 -2.60 2.19 -14.09
CA SER A 111 -3.66 1.17 -14.16
C SER A 111 -3.09 -0.26 -14.20
N ARG A 112 -1.96 -0.47 -14.88
CA ARG A 112 -1.27 -1.77 -14.92
C ARG A 112 -0.61 -2.10 -13.58
N ARG A 113 0.00 -1.11 -12.92
CA ARG A 113 0.51 -1.25 -11.55
C ARG A 113 -0.59 -1.67 -10.58
N LEU A 114 -1.75 -0.99 -10.63
CA LEU A 114 -2.90 -1.33 -9.80
C LEU A 114 -3.36 -2.77 -10.05
N ARG A 115 -3.47 -3.21 -11.31
CA ARG A 115 -3.80 -4.60 -11.64
C ARG A 115 -2.79 -5.57 -11.04
N SER A 116 -1.50 -5.28 -11.17
CA SER A 116 -0.42 -6.09 -10.60
C SER A 116 -0.49 -6.16 -9.08
N GLN A 117 -0.79 -5.02 -8.43
CA GLN A 117 -0.97 -4.95 -6.98
C GLN A 117 -2.15 -5.80 -6.52
N VAL A 118 -3.30 -5.71 -7.21
CA VAL A 118 -4.48 -6.48 -6.83
C VAL A 118 -4.25 -7.99 -7.06
N ILE A 119 -3.65 -8.40 -8.17
CA ILE A 119 -3.29 -9.82 -8.40
C ILE A 119 -2.39 -10.34 -7.27
N SER A 120 -1.43 -9.54 -6.84
CA SER A 120 -0.49 -9.91 -5.77
C SER A 120 -1.15 -9.87 -4.38
N HIS A 121 -2.13 -9.00 -4.17
CA HIS A 121 -2.96 -8.90 -2.98
C HIS A 121 -3.82 -10.17 -2.82
N GLU A 122 -4.58 -10.52 -3.86
CA GLU A 122 -5.42 -11.73 -3.84
C GLU A 122 -4.59 -13.02 -3.66
N MET A 123 -3.38 -13.04 -4.18
CA MET A 123 -2.48 -14.16 -3.95
C MET A 123 -2.01 -14.24 -2.49
N ALA A 124 -1.73 -13.11 -1.84
CA ALA A 124 -1.29 -13.10 -0.44
C ALA A 124 -2.37 -13.66 0.50
N HIS A 125 -3.63 -13.51 0.15
CA HIS A 125 -4.74 -14.11 0.87
C HIS A 125 -4.68 -15.65 0.93
N MET A 126 -3.98 -16.31 0.04
CA MET A 126 -3.79 -17.76 0.12
C MET A 126 -3.10 -18.16 1.44
N TRP A 127 -2.27 -17.27 2.01
CA TRP A 127 -1.66 -17.46 3.33
C TRP A 127 -2.43 -16.71 4.42
N PHE A 128 -2.76 -15.44 4.19
CA PHE A 128 -3.49 -14.58 5.13
C PHE A 128 -4.97 -14.50 4.75
N GLY A 129 -5.82 -15.17 5.49
CA GLY A 129 -7.24 -15.31 5.24
C GLY A 129 -7.66 -16.73 4.92
N ASN A 130 -6.95 -17.42 4.01
CA ASN A 130 -7.33 -18.76 3.56
C ASN A 130 -6.61 -19.88 4.34
N LYS A 131 -5.28 -19.84 4.46
CA LYS A 131 -4.53 -20.83 5.25
C LYS A 131 -4.62 -20.56 6.75
N VAL A 132 -4.48 -19.31 7.14
CA VAL A 132 -4.63 -18.82 8.51
C VAL A 132 -5.71 -17.75 8.49
N THR A 133 -6.83 -17.99 9.14
CA THR A 133 -8.00 -17.12 9.10
C THR A 133 -8.18 -16.43 10.46
N MET A 134 -8.55 -15.15 10.48
CA MET A 134 -8.93 -14.49 11.72
C MET A 134 -10.10 -15.22 12.39
N ARG A 135 -10.14 -15.21 13.72
CA ARG A 135 -11.20 -15.86 14.51
C ARG A 135 -12.56 -15.17 14.33
N TRP A 136 -12.53 -13.83 14.21
CA TRP A 136 -13.70 -13.00 14.06
C TRP A 136 -13.36 -11.69 13.32
N TRP A 137 -14.35 -10.93 12.94
CA TRP A 137 -14.23 -9.64 12.24
C TRP A 137 -13.46 -8.57 13.01
N ASP A 138 -13.23 -8.74 14.32
CA ASP A 138 -12.38 -7.84 15.13
C ASP A 138 -10.99 -7.67 14.54
N ASP A 139 -10.50 -8.69 13.88
CA ASP A 139 -9.16 -8.78 13.30
C ASP A 139 -9.19 -8.95 11.78
N ILE A 140 -10.20 -8.44 11.06
CA ILE A 140 -10.25 -8.48 9.58
C ILE A 140 -9.00 -7.86 8.93
N TRP A 141 -8.36 -6.93 9.60
CA TRP A 141 -7.13 -6.30 9.17
C TRP A 141 -5.96 -7.31 9.04
N LEU A 142 -5.93 -8.40 9.82
CA LEU A 142 -4.95 -9.49 9.66
C LEU A 142 -5.00 -10.12 8.28
N ASN A 143 -6.17 -10.11 7.66
CA ASN A 143 -6.40 -10.53 6.30
C ASN A 143 -6.01 -9.42 5.32
N GLU A 144 -6.70 -8.30 5.38
CA GLU A 144 -6.65 -7.23 4.38
C GLU A 144 -5.37 -6.41 4.41
N SER A 145 -4.88 -6.07 5.61
CA SER A 145 -3.66 -5.25 5.72
C SER A 145 -2.41 -6.01 5.30
N PHE A 146 -2.33 -7.32 5.60
CA PHE A 146 -1.23 -8.15 5.13
C PHE A 146 -1.28 -8.33 3.61
N ALA A 147 -2.45 -8.58 3.04
CA ALA A 147 -2.60 -8.69 1.60
C ALA A 147 -2.26 -7.38 0.89
N GLU A 148 -2.69 -6.24 1.43
CA GLU A 148 -2.33 -4.91 0.91
C GLU A 148 -0.81 -4.67 0.96
N LEU A 149 -0.15 -4.92 2.10
CA LEU A 149 1.30 -4.76 2.24
C LEU A 149 2.05 -5.70 1.29
N MET A 150 1.64 -6.96 1.20
CA MET A 150 2.31 -7.95 0.35
C MET A 150 2.09 -7.68 -1.14
N GLY A 151 0.92 -7.17 -1.51
CA GLY A 151 0.65 -6.69 -2.86
C GLY A 151 1.62 -5.59 -3.27
N LEU A 152 1.80 -4.59 -2.40
CA LEU A 152 2.75 -3.49 -2.62
C LEU A 152 4.20 -3.96 -2.71
N LEU A 153 4.66 -4.77 -1.74
CA LEU A 153 6.02 -5.32 -1.72
C LEU A 153 6.30 -6.20 -2.95
N THR A 154 5.32 -6.98 -3.39
CA THR A 154 5.47 -7.83 -4.58
C THR A 154 5.64 -6.99 -5.84
N VAL A 155 4.85 -5.93 -6.01
CA VAL A 155 4.99 -5.05 -7.18
C VAL A 155 6.33 -4.34 -7.17
N ASP A 156 6.72 -3.77 -6.03
CA ASP A 156 7.96 -3.01 -5.86
C ASP A 156 9.22 -3.84 -6.11
N GLU A 157 9.26 -5.06 -5.55
CA GLU A 157 10.49 -5.86 -5.50
C GLU A 157 10.56 -6.98 -6.56
N ALA A 158 9.43 -7.40 -7.13
CA ALA A 158 9.39 -8.57 -8.00
C ALA A 158 8.86 -8.30 -9.41
N THR A 159 8.27 -7.14 -9.69
CA THR A 159 7.73 -6.80 -11.01
C THR A 159 8.56 -5.69 -11.68
N PRO A 160 8.39 -5.45 -12.99
CA PRO A 160 9.05 -4.35 -13.67
C PRO A 160 8.39 -2.98 -13.44
N TYR A 161 7.36 -2.89 -12.60
CA TYR A 161 6.62 -1.66 -12.36
C TYR A 161 7.22 -0.85 -11.21
N ASP A 162 7.64 0.37 -11.49
CA ASP A 162 8.13 1.33 -10.51
C ASP A 162 7.00 2.22 -9.96
N GLY A 163 7.20 2.85 -8.80
CA GLY A 163 6.33 3.92 -8.29
C GLY A 163 5.11 3.45 -7.49
N VAL A 164 4.95 2.16 -7.18
CA VAL A 164 3.80 1.65 -6.42
C VAL A 164 3.64 2.31 -5.05
N TRP A 165 4.74 2.68 -4.38
CA TRP A 165 4.69 3.38 -3.10
C TRP A 165 4.23 4.84 -3.23
N ALA A 166 4.50 5.49 -4.36
CA ALA A 166 3.95 6.83 -4.66
C ALA A 166 2.44 6.77 -4.88
N ASP A 167 1.95 5.75 -5.62
CA ASP A 167 0.52 5.48 -5.80
C ASP A 167 -0.17 5.19 -4.46
N PHE A 168 0.45 4.35 -3.64
CA PHE A 168 -0.07 4.05 -2.30
C PHE A 168 -0.14 5.30 -1.43
N CYS A 169 0.92 6.11 -1.40
CA CYS A 169 1.02 7.34 -0.61
C CYS A 169 -0.12 8.32 -0.93
N LEU A 170 -0.35 8.62 -2.20
CA LEU A 170 -1.34 9.61 -2.62
C LEU A 170 -2.76 9.06 -2.81
N GLY A 171 -2.90 7.77 -3.09
CA GLY A 171 -4.19 7.13 -3.32
C GLY A 171 -4.75 6.46 -2.06
N ARG A 172 -4.23 5.27 -1.79
CA ARG A 172 -4.74 4.39 -0.72
C ARG A 172 -4.54 4.99 0.67
N LYS A 173 -3.35 5.51 0.96
CA LYS A 173 -3.04 6.11 2.25
C LYS A 173 -3.83 7.39 2.51
N ALA A 174 -4.05 8.20 1.48
CA ALA A 174 -4.93 9.38 1.57
C ALA A 174 -6.40 8.99 1.86
N TRP A 175 -6.86 7.84 1.35
CA TRP A 175 -8.16 7.27 1.74
C TRP A 175 -8.18 6.88 3.22
N GLY A 176 -7.11 6.24 3.72
CA GLY A 176 -6.94 5.93 5.13
C GLY A 176 -6.93 7.19 6.01
N TYR A 177 -6.17 8.23 5.66
CA TYR A 177 -6.17 9.51 6.38
C TYR A 177 -7.55 10.15 6.43
N ARG A 178 -8.31 10.08 5.34
CA ARG A 178 -9.67 10.63 5.32
C ARG A 178 -10.61 9.84 6.23
N ALA A 179 -10.58 8.51 6.17
CA ALA A 179 -11.42 7.66 7.00
C ALA A 179 -11.12 7.86 8.49
N ASP A 180 -9.83 7.91 8.87
CA ASP A 180 -9.36 7.99 10.25
C ASP A 180 -9.53 9.38 10.91
N GLN A 181 -10.00 10.38 10.16
CA GLN A 181 -10.31 11.73 10.65
C GLN A 181 -11.81 12.04 10.68
N LEU A 182 -12.66 11.10 10.29
CA LEU A 182 -14.11 11.24 10.36
C LEU A 182 -14.64 10.89 11.75
N PRO A 183 -15.84 11.37 12.14
CA PRO A 183 -16.50 10.93 13.36
C PRO A 183 -16.80 9.43 13.40
N THR A 184 -16.76 8.76 12.25
CA THR A 184 -16.94 7.31 12.10
C THR A 184 -15.63 6.54 12.19
N THR A 185 -14.52 7.18 12.58
CA THR A 185 -13.23 6.49 12.77
C THR A 185 -13.35 5.38 13.81
N HIS A 186 -12.54 4.36 13.62
CA HIS A 186 -12.45 3.23 14.55
C HIS A 186 -10.99 2.74 14.66
N PRO A 187 -10.64 1.96 15.69
CA PRO A 187 -9.35 1.29 15.75
C PRO A 187 -9.15 0.32 14.58
N VAL A 188 -7.90 0.00 14.24
CA VAL A 188 -7.58 -1.05 13.24
C VAL A 188 -8.12 -2.41 13.71
N THR A 189 -7.91 -2.74 14.99
CA THR A 189 -8.54 -3.88 15.65
C THR A 189 -9.53 -3.39 16.69
N GLY A 190 -10.74 -3.93 16.72
CA GLY A 190 -11.79 -3.49 17.63
C GLY A 190 -12.97 -4.45 17.67
N GLN A 191 -13.86 -4.28 18.63
CA GLN A 191 -15.01 -5.14 18.79
C GLN A 191 -16.01 -5.01 17.65
N VAL A 192 -16.33 -6.12 17.00
CA VAL A 192 -17.32 -6.23 15.93
C VAL A 192 -18.45 -7.15 16.38
N PRO A 193 -19.64 -6.61 16.72
CA PRO A 193 -20.69 -7.39 17.36
C PRO A 193 -21.38 -8.40 16.43
N ASP A 194 -21.38 -8.16 15.12
CA ASP A 194 -22.06 -8.99 14.15
C ASP A 194 -21.46 -8.87 12.71
N ASN A 195 -21.88 -9.74 11.80
CA ASN A 195 -21.42 -9.75 10.43
C ASN A 195 -21.72 -8.46 9.65
N ARG A 196 -22.85 -7.79 9.94
CA ARG A 196 -23.22 -6.53 9.27
C ARG A 196 -22.26 -5.41 9.66
N SER A 197 -21.90 -5.35 10.93
CA SER A 197 -20.89 -4.41 11.43
C SER A 197 -19.50 -4.72 10.86
N GLY A 198 -19.16 -6.01 10.71
CA GLY A 198 -17.91 -6.44 10.07
C GLY A 198 -17.77 -5.94 8.64
N LEU A 199 -18.85 -5.95 7.85
CA LEU A 199 -18.84 -5.45 6.48
C LEU A 199 -18.54 -3.94 6.38
N LEU A 200 -18.79 -3.16 7.43
CA LEU A 200 -18.49 -1.72 7.46
C LEU A 200 -17.00 -1.43 7.66
N ASN A 201 -16.23 -2.42 8.12
CA ASN A 201 -14.78 -2.30 8.36
C ASN A 201 -13.94 -2.58 7.09
N PHE A 202 -14.55 -2.83 5.94
CA PHE A 202 -13.84 -2.86 4.65
C PHE A 202 -13.60 -1.42 4.16
N ASP A 203 -12.73 -0.71 4.83
CA ASP A 203 -12.50 0.71 4.64
C ASP A 203 -11.00 1.07 4.64
N GLY A 204 -10.69 2.37 4.51
CA GLY A 204 -9.31 2.88 4.50
C GLY A 204 -8.53 2.62 5.78
N ILE A 205 -9.20 2.30 6.90
CA ILE A 205 -8.53 1.97 8.17
C ILE A 205 -8.03 0.53 8.11
N SER A 206 -8.88 -0.43 7.79
CA SER A 206 -8.48 -1.84 7.71
C SER A 206 -7.47 -2.11 6.59
N TYR A 207 -7.59 -1.43 5.43
CA TYR A 207 -6.65 -1.60 4.32
C TYR A 207 -5.41 -0.73 4.47
N ALA A 208 -5.54 0.58 4.33
CA ALA A 208 -4.41 1.48 4.15
C ALA A 208 -3.69 1.83 5.46
N LYS A 209 -4.43 2.14 6.56
CA LYS A 209 -3.80 2.38 7.86
C LYS A 209 -3.17 1.09 8.38
N GLY A 210 -3.87 -0.03 8.29
CA GLY A 210 -3.34 -1.33 8.72
C GLY A 210 -2.09 -1.74 7.97
N ALA A 211 -2.06 -1.64 6.62
CA ALA A 211 -0.86 -1.91 5.82
C ALA A 211 0.29 -0.95 6.18
N SER A 212 -0.01 0.33 6.41
CA SER A 212 0.99 1.30 6.86
C SER A 212 1.53 0.98 8.26
N ALA A 213 0.68 0.50 9.17
CA ALA A 213 1.10 0.05 10.50
C ALA A 213 2.01 -1.18 10.40
N LEU A 214 1.70 -2.16 9.54
CA LEU A 214 2.56 -3.31 9.28
C LEU A 214 3.89 -2.89 8.65
N ARG A 215 3.89 -1.93 7.72
CA ARG A 215 5.13 -1.36 7.16
C ARG A 215 5.96 -0.68 8.22
N GLN A 216 5.32 0.10 9.09
CA GLN A 216 5.96 0.72 10.26
C GLN A 216 6.54 -0.34 11.19
N LEU A 217 5.80 -1.41 11.49
CA LEU A 217 6.25 -2.51 12.33
C LEU A 217 7.44 -3.24 11.71
N MET A 218 7.40 -3.47 10.41
CA MET A 218 8.52 -4.07 9.67
C MET A 218 9.78 -3.19 9.75
N ALA A 219 9.66 -1.86 9.62
CA ALA A 219 10.77 -0.93 9.80
C ALA A 219 11.29 -0.91 11.25
N TYR A 220 10.37 -0.96 12.23
CA TYR A 220 10.69 -0.93 13.67
C TYR A 220 11.40 -2.20 14.15
N LEU A 221 10.97 -3.38 13.68
CA LEU A 221 11.55 -4.68 14.07
C LEU A 221 12.79 -5.06 13.23
N GLY A 222 12.92 -4.48 12.05
CA GLY A 222 13.80 -4.95 10.99
C GLY A 222 13.13 -6.06 10.15
N ARG A 223 13.34 -6.00 8.83
CA ARG A 223 12.67 -6.87 7.85
C ARG A 223 12.81 -8.36 8.16
N GLU A 224 14.03 -8.82 8.49
CA GLU A 224 14.28 -10.25 8.74
C GLU A 224 13.52 -10.75 9.97
N SER A 225 13.54 -10.00 11.09
CA SER A 225 12.80 -10.36 12.31
C SER A 225 11.28 -10.36 12.04
N PHE A 226 10.78 -9.38 11.29
CA PHE A 226 9.37 -9.32 10.90
C PHE A 226 8.95 -10.57 10.11
N PHE A 227 9.63 -10.89 9.02
CA PHE A 227 9.27 -12.07 8.22
C PHE A 227 9.57 -13.39 8.91
N SER A 228 10.57 -13.45 9.81
CA SER A 228 10.80 -14.63 10.66
C SER A 228 9.58 -14.90 11.56
N GLY A 229 9.05 -13.86 12.22
CA GLY A 229 7.82 -13.98 13.02
C GLY A 229 6.61 -14.36 12.19
N VAL A 230 6.46 -13.75 11.00
CA VAL A 230 5.37 -14.09 10.06
C VAL A 230 5.46 -15.57 9.63
N ARG A 231 6.64 -16.08 9.30
CA ARG A 231 6.82 -17.51 8.95
C ARG A 231 6.42 -18.43 10.10
N THR A 232 6.83 -18.10 11.32
CA THR A 232 6.44 -18.84 12.52
C THR A 232 4.93 -18.84 12.73
N TYR A 233 4.30 -17.65 12.67
CA TYR A 233 2.85 -17.51 12.78
C TYR A 233 2.08 -18.36 11.74
N LEU A 234 2.46 -18.29 10.46
CA LEU A 234 1.82 -19.06 9.39
C LEU A 234 2.02 -20.57 9.50
N ALA A 235 3.13 -21.00 10.11
CA ALA A 235 3.42 -22.42 10.31
C ALA A 235 2.68 -23.01 11.52
N GLU A 236 2.67 -22.30 12.64
CA GLU A 236 2.05 -22.75 13.89
C GLU A 236 0.53 -22.75 13.85
N HIS A 237 -0.06 -21.81 13.08
CA HIS A 237 -1.50 -21.65 12.98
C HIS A 237 -2.10 -22.14 11.66
N ALA A 238 -1.34 -22.92 10.89
CA ALA A 238 -1.79 -23.43 9.60
C ALA A 238 -3.14 -24.19 9.71
N TRP A 239 -4.11 -23.79 8.88
CA TRP A 239 -5.46 -24.34 8.85
C TRP A 239 -6.30 -24.08 10.11
N GLY A 240 -5.90 -23.03 10.85
CA GLY A 240 -6.56 -22.61 12.08
C GLY A 240 -7.09 -21.18 12.02
N ASN A 241 -7.66 -20.76 13.16
CA ASN A 241 -8.13 -19.41 13.37
C ASN A 241 -7.27 -18.69 14.41
N THR A 242 -6.97 -17.43 14.16
CA THR A 242 -6.06 -16.60 14.96
C THR A 242 -6.66 -15.27 15.37
N THR A 243 -5.98 -14.63 16.29
CA THR A 243 -6.22 -13.27 16.77
C THR A 243 -4.96 -12.42 16.64
N LEU A 244 -5.07 -11.12 16.87
CA LEU A 244 -3.92 -10.23 16.98
C LEU A 244 -2.86 -10.76 17.98
N ALA A 245 -3.29 -11.34 19.11
CA ALA A 245 -2.36 -11.84 20.13
C ALA A 245 -1.44 -12.95 19.61
N ASP A 246 -1.95 -13.83 18.74
CA ASP A 246 -1.16 -14.92 18.15
C ASP A 246 -0.07 -14.36 17.21
N LEU A 247 -0.38 -13.35 16.41
CA LEU A 247 0.61 -12.67 15.58
C LEU A 247 1.67 -11.95 16.41
N LEU A 248 1.26 -11.18 17.43
CA LEU A 248 2.18 -10.46 18.28
C LEU A 248 3.15 -11.40 18.99
N ALA A 249 2.68 -12.53 19.54
CA ALA A 249 3.52 -13.52 20.20
C ALA A 249 4.63 -14.07 19.28
N ALA A 250 4.31 -14.34 18.02
CA ALA A 250 5.29 -14.79 17.03
C ALA A 250 6.30 -13.69 16.68
N LEU A 251 5.87 -12.45 16.52
CA LEU A 251 6.74 -11.30 16.23
C LEU A 251 7.62 -10.92 17.43
N GLU A 252 7.10 -10.98 18.65
CA GLU A 252 7.86 -10.77 19.90
C GLU A 252 8.95 -11.82 20.07
N THR A 253 8.62 -13.09 19.82
CA THR A 253 9.58 -14.18 19.85
C THR A 253 10.71 -13.98 18.84
N ALA A 254 10.37 -13.59 17.61
CA ALA A 254 11.34 -13.40 16.53
C ALA A 254 12.22 -12.15 16.72
N SER A 255 11.69 -11.10 17.32
CA SER A 255 12.39 -9.81 17.47
C SER A 255 13.02 -9.59 18.83
N GLY A 256 12.56 -10.30 19.86
CA GLY A 256 12.95 -10.09 21.26
C GLY A 256 12.40 -8.78 21.84
N ARG A 257 11.41 -8.13 21.22
CA ARG A 257 10.80 -6.88 21.65
C ARG A 257 9.39 -7.11 22.18
N ASP A 258 9.02 -6.41 23.24
CA ASP A 258 7.64 -6.30 23.72
C ASP A 258 6.86 -5.36 22.76
N LEU A 259 5.77 -5.86 22.18
CA LEU A 259 4.92 -5.14 21.25
C LEU A 259 3.59 -4.67 21.85
N THR A 260 3.37 -4.89 23.14
CA THR A 260 2.10 -4.54 23.82
C THR A 260 1.79 -3.06 23.64
N GLY A 261 2.71 -2.17 24.01
CA GLY A 261 2.52 -0.72 23.90
C GLY A 261 2.40 -0.23 22.44
N TRP A 262 3.16 -0.87 21.53
CA TRP A 262 3.04 -0.59 20.10
C TRP A 262 1.64 -0.95 19.59
N ALA A 263 1.14 -2.14 19.88
CA ALA A 263 -0.18 -2.60 19.46
C ALA A 263 -1.32 -1.72 20.05
N ASP A 264 -1.20 -1.31 21.30
CA ASP A 264 -2.18 -0.43 21.92
C ASP A 264 -2.27 0.93 21.23
N SER A 265 -1.14 1.53 20.90
CA SER A 265 -1.09 2.85 20.26
C SER A 265 -1.44 2.80 18.77
N TRP A 266 -1.01 1.78 18.04
CA TRP A 266 -1.18 1.68 16.59
C TRP A 266 -2.46 1.01 16.15
N LEU A 267 -2.83 -0.10 16.82
CA LEU A 267 -3.91 -0.97 16.36
C LEU A 267 -5.21 -0.77 17.14
N ARG A 268 -5.12 -0.51 18.45
CA ARG A 268 -6.30 -0.36 19.34
C ARG A 268 -6.75 1.08 19.53
N THR A 269 -6.03 2.04 18.92
CA THR A 269 -6.35 3.46 19.05
C THR A 269 -6.59 4.09 17.68
N PRO A 270 -7.75 4.77 17.45
CA PRO A 270 -8.03 5.47 16.22
C PRO A 270 -7.22 6.78 16.10
N GLY A 271 -7.33 7.43 14.95
CA GLY A 271 -6.75 8.74 14.68
C GLY A 271 -5.33 8.68 14.09
N VAL A 272 -4.92 9.77 13.46
CA VAL A 272 -3.64 9.94 12.78
C VAL A 272 -2.80 11.00 13.49
N SER A 273 -1.52 10.70 13.73
CA SER A 273 -0.55 11.68 14.26
C SER A 273 -0.15 12.68 13.20
N THR A 274 0.19 13.91 13.62
CA THR A 274 0.88 14.90 12.78
C THR A 274 2.33 15.00 13.25
N LEU A 275 3.28 14.83 12.35
CA LEU A 275 4.71 15.02 12.60
C LEU A 275 5.13 16.34 11.97
N ARG A 276 5.52 17.30 12.80
CA ARG A 276 5.92 18.63 12.39
C ARG A 276 7.42 18.84 12.55
N ALA A 277 8.09 19.24 11.47
CA ALA A 277 9.47 19.69 11.53
C ALA A 277 9.55 21.07 12.21
N VAL A 278 10.44 21.23 13.18
CA VAL A 278 10.63 22.47 13.93
C VAL A 278 12.12 22.81 13.98
N GLY A 279 12.45 24.03 13.56
CA GLY A 279 13.82 24.53 13.53
C GLY A 279 14.65 23.96 12.38
N GLN A 280 15.85 24.50 12.19
CA GLN A 280 16.82 24.06 11.18
C GLN A 280 18.18 23.78 11.82
N GLU A 281 18.68 24.70 12.64
CA GLU A 281 19.97 24.56 13.34
C GLU A 281 19.93 23.48 14.44
N GLN A 282 18.81 23.40 15.13
CA GLN A 282 18.50 22.37 16.12
C GLN A 282 17.18 21.72 15.72
N ALA A 283 17.21 21.02 14.59
CA ALA A 283 16.01 20.42 14.02
C ALA A 283 15.40 19.40 14.98
N GLN A 284 14.09 19.42 15.09
CA GLN A 284 13.30 18.51 15.91
C GLN A 284 12.06 18.09 15.14
N VAL A 285 11.57 16.89 15.41
CA VAL A 285 10.20 16.51 15.07
C VAL A 285 9.32 16.64 16.31
N ARG A 286 8.19 17.33 16.17
CA ARG A 286 7.14 17.39 17.16
C ARG A 286 5.98 16.53 16.71
N GLN A 287 5.57 15.62 17.57
CA GLN A 287 4.38 14.81 17.36
C GLN A 287 3.17 15.49 17.99
N GLU A 288 2.14 15.76 17.18
CA GLU A 288 0.87 16.36 17.58
C GLU A 288 -0.21 15.29 17.43
N SER A 289 -0.70 14.76 18.56
CA SER A 289 -1.72 13.70 18.63
C SER A 289 -2.19 13.55 20.04
N ASP A 290 -3.45 13.10 20.23
CA ASP A 290 -4.01 12.73 21.53
C ASP A 290 -3.30 11.49 22.11
N VAL A 291 -2.81 10.61 21.25
CA VAL A 291 -2.01 9.44 21.62
C VAL A 291 -0.66 9.52 20.93
N LEU A 292 0.40 9.55 21.72
CA LEU A 292 1.77 9.55 21.20
C LEU A 292 2.14 8.13 20.78
N ARG A 293 2.45 7.98 19.48
CA ARG A 293 2.90 6.72 18.87
C ARG A 293 4.41 6.72 18.70
N GLU A 294 5.00 5.55 18.79
CA GLU A 294 6.38 5.36 18.36
C GLU A 294 6.42 5.23 16.84
N HIS A 295 7.18 6.11 16.18
CA HIS A 295 7.35 6.07 14.73
C HIS A 295 8.82 5.83 14.38
N ARG A 296 9.09 4.93 13.46
CA ARG A 296 10.36 4.90 12.74
C ARG A 296 10.15 5.60 11.40
N ILE A 297 10.89 6.67 11.16
CA ILE A 297 10.77 7.47 9.94
C ILE A 297 12.10 7.65 9.25
N GLY A 298 12.09 7.76 7.92
CA GLY A 298 13.20 8.33 7.20
C GLY A 298 13.19 9.86 7.35
N VAL A 299 14.36 10.44 7.46
CA VAL A 299 14.57 11.90 7.47
C VAL A 299 15.50 12.23 6.32
N GLY A 300 14.93 12.78 5.25
CA GLY A 300 15.66 13.22 4.06
C GLY A 300 16.11 14.67 4.17
N ARG A 301 17.38 14.96 3.83
CA ARG A 301 17.92 16.29 3.70
C ARG A 301 18.28 16.56 2.25
N TYR A 302 17.62 17.51 1.64
CA TYR A 302 17.81 17.88 0.25
C TYR A 302 18.31 19.30 0.15
N ASP A 303 19.29 19.52 -0.73
CA ASP A 303 19.81 20.85 -1.07
C ASP A 303 19.45 21.21 -2.51
N LEU A 304 19.16 22.47 -2.75
CA LEU A 304 18.92 22.99 -4.10
C LEU A 304 20.26 23.27 -4.79
N VAL A 305 20.61 22.47 -5.79
CA VAL A 305 21.83 22.60 -6.58
C VAL A 305 21.43 22.72 -8.04
N ASP A 306 21.77 23.83 -8.68
CA ASP A 306 21.48 24.10 -10.09
C ASP A 306 20.01 23.86 -10.50
N GLY A 307 19.08 24.18 -9.59
CA GLY A 307 17.64 24.02 -9.81
C GLY A 307 17.09 22.62 -9.54
N HIS A 308 17.92 21.69 -9.08
CA HIS A 308 17.54 20.32 -8.69
C HIS A 308 17.58 20.16 -7.15
N ALA A 309 16.63 19.44 -6.60
CA ALA A 309 16.64 19.04 -5.20
C ALA A 309 17.44 17.74 -5.05
N VAL A 310 18.66 17.83 -4.57
CA VAL A 310 19.61 16.72 -4.44
C VAL A 310 19.57 16.18 -3.02
N LEU A 311 19.33 14.89 -2.88
CA LEU A 311 19.40 14.21 -1.58
C LEU A 311 20.84 14.18 -1.09
N ARG A 312 21.14 14.94 -0.03
CA ARG A 312 22.46 14.96 0.61
C ARG A 312 22.64 13.84 1.62
N ALA A 313 21.60 13.57 2.41
CA ALA A 313 21.61 12.55 3.45
C ALA A 313 20.19 12.05 3.73
N ARG A 314 20.07 10.78 4.05
CA ARG A 314 18.86 10.16 4.59
C ARG A 314 19.24 9.25 5.73
N GLU A 315 18.54 9.37 6.84
CA GLU A 315 18.74 8.54 8.02
C GLU A 315 17.38 8.10 8.57
N GLU A 316 17.35 6.96 9.25
CA GLU A 316 16.17 6.52 9.97
C GLU A 316 16.24 6.97 11.43
N VAL A 317 15.14 7.52 11.93
CA VAL A 317 15.03 8.07 13.29
C VAL A 317 13.80 7.47 13.98
N ASP A 318 13.98 7.05 15.23
CA ASP A 318 12.87 6.67 16.09
C ASP A 318 12.30 7.92 16.78
N VAL A 319 11.06 8.26 16.43
CA VAL A 319 10.30 9.34 17.05
C VAL A 319 9.57 8.78 18.25
N THR A 320 9.96 9.18 19.44
CA THR A 320 9.37 8.76 20.70
C THR A 320 8.89 9.98 21.50
N GLY A 321 7.68 9.87 22.05
CA GLY A 321 7.09 10.97 22.82
C GLY A 321 6.70 12.19 21.98
N GLY A 322 6.53 13.33 22.62
CA GLY A 322 6.02 14.57 22.00
C GLY A 322 7.04 15.34 21.18
N THR A 323 8.35 15.17 21.43
CA THR A 323 9.44 15.86 20.72
C THR A 323 10.67 14.97 20.66
N THR A 324 11.27 14.86 19.47
CA THR A 324 12.49 14.10 19.23
C THR A 324 13.48 14.98 18.46
N ALA A 325 14.73 15.05 18.90
CA ALA A 325 15.78 15.76 18.19
C ALA A 325 16.13 15.04 16.89
N LEU A 326 16.37 15.80 15.84
CA LEU A 326 16.81 15.29 14.55
C LEU A 326 18.29 15.64 14.37
N PRO A 327 19.17 14.64 14.25
CA PRO A 327 20.58 14.90 13.99
C PRO A 327 20.80 15.49 12.60
N GLY A 328 21.97 16.09 12.37
CA GLY A 328 22.43 16.55 11.06
C GLY A 328 22.29 18.06 10.83
N GLU A 329 22.89 18.51 9.72
CA GLU A 329 23.01 19.90 9.34
C GLU A 329 21.73 20.43 8.67
N PRO A 330 21.47 21.77 8.72
CA PRO A 330 20.37 22.40 8.00
C PRO A 330 20.38 22.05 6.51
N ALA A 331 19.19 22.03 5.90
CA ALA A 331 18.98 21.71 4.49
C ALA A 331 17.96 22.67 3.86
N ASP A 332 17.90 22.75 2.54
CA ASP A 332 16.85 23.50 1.86
C ASP A 332 15.48 22.83 2.02
N LEU A 333 15.44 21.49 2.06
CA LEU A 333 14.26 20.71 2.41
C LEU A 333 14.65 19.65 3.44
N LEU A 334 14.00 19.69 4.60
CA LEU A 334 13.97 18.64 5.60
C LEU A 334 12.66 17.85 5.42
N LEU A 335 12.74 16.68 4.79
CA LEU A 335 11.59 15.83 4.52
C LEU A 335 11.45 14.75 5.60
N LEU A 336 10.45 14.91 6.46
CA LEU A 336 10.07 13.86 7.42
C LEU A 336 9.34 12.72 6.73
N ASN A 337 9.51 11.52 7.23
CA ASN A 337 8.95 10.28 6.68
C ASN A 337 9.40 10.01 5.23
N ASP A 338 10.57 10.48 4.85
CA ASP A 338 11.18 10.16 3.56
C ASP A 338 11.27 8.64 3.38
N GLY A 339 10.72 8.11 2.29
CA GLY A 339 10.52 6.67 2.07
C GLY A 339 9.22 6.12 2.63
N ASP A 340 8.37 6.95 3.23
CA ASP A 340 7.00 6.62 3.62
C ASP A 340 6.85 5.44 4.59
N LEU A 341 7.69 5.37 5.62
CA LEU A 341 7.73 4.25 6.57
C LEU A 341 6.59 4.26 7.60
N THR A 342 5.84 5.36 7.76
CA THR A 342 4.82 5.47 8.81
C THR A 342 3.51 6.09 8.32
N PHE A 343 2.45 5.89 9.10
CA PHE A 343 1.13 6.52 8.91
C PHE A 343 1.02 7.78 9.77
N ALA A 344 1.41 8.93 9.19
CA ALA A 344 1.34 10.24 9.86
C ALA A 344 1.24 11.36 8.84
N LYS A 345 0.49 12.42 9.16
CA LYS A 345 0.51 13.66 8.39
C LYS A 345 1.84 14.40 8.65
N ILE A 346 2.41 14.97 7.60
CA ILE A 346 3.67 15.69 7.69
C ILE A 346 3.43 17.21 7.63
N ARG A 347 4.19 17.96 8.42
CA ARG A 347 4.26 19.43 8.40
C ARG A 347 5.69 19.89 8.25
N PHE A 348 5.91 20.73 7.28
CA PHE A 348 7.22 21.32 7.02
C PHE A 348 7.54 22.46 7.98
N ASP A 349 8.82 22.66 8.27
CA ASP A 349 9.32 23.93 8.78
C ASP A 349 9.20 25.03 7.68
N PRO A 350 9.31 26.32 8.02
CA PRO A 350 9.08 27.40 7.06
C PRO A 350 10.02 27.39 5.85
N ARG A 351 11.29 26.98 6.02
CA ARG A 351 12.28 26.92 4.91
C ARG A 351 11.92 25.75 3.97
N SER A 352 11.67 24.58 4.52
CA SER A 352 11.26 23.41 3.77
C SER A 352 9.95 23.66 3.03
N LEU A 353 8.96 24.30 3.65
CA LEU A 353 7.71 24.67 3.00
C LEU A 353 7.94 25.58 1.79
N ALA A 354 8.77 26.62 1.94
CA ALA A 354 9.10 27.53 0.83
C ALA A 354 9.78 26.77 -0.33
N THR A 355 10.69 25.85 -0.02
CA THR A 355 11.36 25.00 -1.02
C THR A 355 10.34 24.11 -1.74
N VAL A 356 9.46 23.43 -1.01
CA VAL A 356 8.44 22.56 -1.60
C VAL A 356 7.48 23.36 -2.49
N LEU A 357 6.97 24.50 -2.02
CA LEU A 357 6.07 25.35 -2.80
C LEU A 357 6.72 25.89 -4.09
N GLY A 358 8.02 26.14 -4.07
CA GLY A 358 8.74 26.69 -5.23
C GLY A 358 9.39 25.66 -6.16
N HIS A 359 9.82 24.53 -5.64
CA HIS A 359 10.74 23.60 -6.32
C HIS A 359 10.35 22.12 -6.23
N LEU A 360 9.08 21.78 -5.94
CA LEU A 360 8.65 20.38 -5.80
C LEU A 360 8.97 19.54 -7.03
N GLY A 361 8.76 20.06 -8.24
CA GLY A 361 9.12 19.39 -9.48
C GLY A 361 10.64 19.12 -9.67
N ALA A 362 11.49 19.68 -8.82
CA ALA A 362 12.94 19.45 -8.83
C ALA A 362 13.37 18.16 -8.09
N LEU A 363 12.47 17.54 -7.32
CA LEU A 363 12.71 16.26 -6.66
C LEU A 363 12.68 15.13 -7.70
N ALA A 364 13.76 14.36 -7.81
CA ALA A 364 13.85 13.26 -8.77
C ALA A 364 13.01 12.04 -8.33
N ASP A 365 12.99 11.72 -7.04
CA ASP A 365 12.27 10.58 -6.49
C ASP A 365 10.75 10.81 -6.51
N PRO A 366 9.96 9.97 -7.22
CA PRO A 366 8.50 10.10 -7.27
C PRO A 366 7.84 9.91 -5.89
N LEU A 367 8.39 9.07 -5.01
CA LEU A 367 7.85 8.89 -3.67
C LEU A 367 8.06 10.14 -2.80
N ALA A 368 9.23 10.78 -2.88
CA ALA A 368 9.48 12.05 -2.20
C ALA A 368 8.54 13.15 -2.70
N ARG A 369 8.27 13.22 -4.04
CA ARG A 369 7.26 14.13 -4.58
C ARG A 369 5.87 13.83 -4.05
N ALA A 370 5.47 12.56 -4.03
CA ALA A 370 4.18 12.11 -3.51
C ALA A 370 3.99 12.51 -2.04
N LEU A 371 5.00 12.30 -1.20
CA LEU A 371 5.00 12.71 0.21
C LEU A 371 4.83 14.24 0.35
N CYS A 372 5.54 15.01 -0.44
CA CYS A 372 5.42 16.47 -0.44
C CYS A 372 4.00 16.91 -0.87
N TRP A 373 3.45 16.33 -1.94
CA TRP A 373 2.09 16.62 -2.38
C TRP A 373 1.04 16.24 -1.33
N GLY A 374 1.17 15.06 -0.71
CA GLY A 374 0.30 14.63 0.38
C GLY A 374 0.35 15.59 1.57
N ALA A 375 1.55 16.02 1.97
CA ALA A 375 1.75 16.96 3.07
C ALA A 375 1.13 18.35 2.79
N LEU A 376 1.30 18.90 1.58
CA LEU A 376 0.67 20.15 1.17
C LEU A 376 -0.86 20.03 1.14
N TRP A 377 -1.38 18.89 0.64
CA TRP A 377 -2.81 18.65 0.59
C TRP A 377 -3.44 18.51 1.98
N ASP A 378 -2.79 17.77 2.88
CA ASP A 378 -3.24 17.63 4.26
C ASP A 378 -3.21 18.97 5.00
N ALA A 379 -2.16 19.78 4.81
CA ALA A 379 -2.09 21.13 5.37
C ALA A 379 -3.21 22.04 4.83
N THR A 380 -3.55 21.91 3.55
CA THR A 380 -4.67 22.65 2.94
C THR A 380 -6.03 22.23 3.53
N ARG A 381 -6.23 20.92 3.72
CA ARG A 381 -7.46 20.38 4.32
C ARG A 381 -7.63 20.77 5.78
N ASP A 382 -6.53 20.85 6.51
CA ASP A 382 -6.49 21.22 7.93
C ASP A 382 -6.48 22.75 8.13
N ALA A 383 -6.61 23.55 7.05
CA ALA A 383 -6.60 25.02 7.04
C ALA A 383 -5.27 25.65 7.55
N GLU A 384 -4.17 24.91 7.46
CA GLU A 384 -2.82 25.40 7.77
C GLU A 384 -2.09 25.96 6.52
N LEU A 385 -2.52 25.62 5.32
CA LEU A 385 -2.05 26.15 4.04
C LEU A 385 -3.22 26.74 3.26
N ALA A 386 -3.05 27.94 2.72
CA ALA A 386 -4.09 28.54 1.90
C ALA A 386 -4.31 27.71 0.61
N PRO A 387 -5.56 27.44 0.19
CA PRO A 387 -5.82 26.72 -1.06
C PRO A 387 -5.19 27.36 -2.29
N ALA A 388 -5.04 28.70 -2.31
CA ALA A 388 -4.37 29.43 -3.39
C ALA A 388 -2.89 29.02 -3.51
N ASP A 389 -2.17 28.92 -2.39
CA ASP A 389 -0.75 28.53 -2.39
C ASP A 389 -0.57 27.10 -2.90
N HIS A 390 -1.48 26.18 -2.51
CA HIS A 390 -1.49 24.81 -3.04
C HIS A 390 -1.74 24.80 -4.56
N LEU A 391 -2.73 25.54 -5.04
CA LEU A 391 -3.04 25.64 -6.47
C LEU A 391 -1.87 26.22 -7.27
N ASP A 392 -1.21 27.25 -6.75
CA ASP A 392 -0.04 27.85 -7.37
C ASP A 392 1.14 26.87 -7.45
N ALA A 393 1.34 26.04 -6.42
CA ALA A 393 2.35 24.98 -6.45
C ALA A 393 2.02 23.93 -7.53
N VAL A 394 0.77 23.51 -7.63
CA VAL A 394 0.33 22.56 -8.68
C VAL A 394 0.54 23.15 -10.07
N LEU A 395 0.16 24.41 -10.31
CA LEU A 395 0.33 25.05 -11.62
C LEU A 395 1.81 25.16 -12.04
N ARG A 396 2.71 25.31 -11.06
CA ARG A 396 4.17 25.35 -11.35
C ARG A 396 4.74 23.97 -11.64
N ALA A 397 4.37 22.95 -10.88
CA ALA A 397 5.02 21.65 -10.93
C ALA A 397 4.35 20.66 -11.90
N ALA A 398 3.02 20.73 -12.10
CA ALA A 398 2.31 19.80 -12.97
C ALA A 398 2.84 19.69 -14.42
N PRO A 399 3.35 20.78 -15.06
CA PRO A 399 3.94 20.67 -16.40
C PRO A 399 5.20 19.80 -16.49
N THR A 400 5.88 19.57 -15.37
CA THR A 400 7.10 18.76 -15.27
C THR A 400 6.90 17.41 -14.62
N GLU A 401 5.68 17.13 -14.13
CA GLU A 401 5.37 15.83 -13.53
C GLU A 401 5.31 14.75 -14.61
N THR A 402 6.03 13.67 -14.39
CA THR A 402 6.18 12.56 -15.32
C THR A 402 5.37 11.32 -14.92
N ASP A 403 4.95 11.23 -13.66
CA ASP A 403 4.11 10.12 -13.21
C ASP A 403 2.62 10.42 -13.46
N PRO A 404 1.93 9.63 -14.29
CA PRO A 404 0.53 9.86 -14.61
C PRO A 404 -0.42 9.78 -13.42
N ALA A 405 -0.13 8.93 -12.42
CA ALA A 405 -0.96 8.79 -11.23
C ALA A 405 -0.84 10.01 -10.31
N LEU A 406 0.37 10.58 -10.20
CA LEU A 406 0.58 11.85 -9.53
C LEU A 406 -0.21 12.97 -10.22
N VAL A 407 -0.15 13.07 -11.56
CA VAL A 407 -0.93 14.08 -12.32
C VAL A 407 -2.42 13.94 -12.07
N GLU A 408 -2.96 12.72 -12.10
CA GLU A 408 -4.37 12.46 -11.85
C GLU A 408 -4.78 12.92 -10.44
N THR A 409 -3.99 12.60 -9.44
CA THR A 409 -4.23 13.02 -8.06
C THR A 409 -4.19 14.54 -7.91
N LEU A 410 -3.24 15.22 -8.55
CA LEU A 410 -3.16 16.69 -8.54
C LEU A 410 -4.39 17.34 -9.17
N LEU A 411 -4.91 16.79 -10.27
CA LEU A 411 -6.17 17.27 -10.88
C LEU A 411 -7.37 17.09 -9.95
N GLN A 412 -7.41 16.00 -9.18
CA GLN A 412 -8.44 15.81 -8.15
C GLN A 412 -8.31 16.83 -7.01
N HIS A 413 -7.09 17.14 -6.56
CA HIS A 413 -6.83 18.18 -5.57
C HIS A 413 -7.29 19.55 -6.06
N VAL A 414 -6.96 19.94 -7.28
CA VAL A 414 -7.41 21.19 -7.91
C VAL A 414 -8.93 21.29 -7.92
N THR A 415 -9.61 20.22 -8.36
CA THR A 415 -11.07 20.19 -8.41
C THR A 415 -11.68 20.33 -7.02
N SER A 416 -11.10 19.71 -6.02
CA SER A 416 -11.56 19.77 -4.62
C SER A 416 -11.26 21.12 -3.97
N ALA A 417 -10.10 21.72 -4.24
CA ALA A 417 -9.71 23.05 -3.71
C ALA A 417 -10.62 24.16 -4.25
N ARG A 418 -10.96 24.14 -5.55
CA ARG A 418 -11.87 25.13 -6.15
C ARG A 418 -13.24 25.19 -5.49
N ARG A 419 -13.76 24.05 -5.01
CA ARG A 419 -15.05 24.00 -4.29
C ARG A 419 -15.00 24.63 -2.90
N ARG A 420 -13.81 24.89 -2.37
CA ARG A 420 -13.58 25.50 -1.05
C ARG A 420 -13.28 27.00 -1.11
N THR A 421 -12.98 27.52 -2.31
CA THR A 421 -12.68 28.93 -2.54
C THR A 421 -13.87 29.70 -3.12
N SER A 422 -14.95 29.04 -3.50
CA SER A 422 -16.23 29.60 -3.95
C SER A 422 -17.26 29.54 -2.81
#